data_534383f11b686ccf8a5abed48752a346
#
_entry.id   534383f11b686ccf8a5abed48752a346
#
_cell.length_a   1.000
_cell.length_b   1.000
_cell.length_c   1.000
_cell.angle_alpha   90.00
_cell.angle_beta   90.00
_cell.angle_gamma   90.00
#
_symmetry.space_group_name_H-M   'P 1'
#
loop_
_entity.id
_entity.type
_entity.pdbx_description
1 polymer ?
#
loop_
_entity_poly.entity_id
_entity_poly.type
_entity_poly.pdbx_seq_one_letter_code
_entity_poly.pdbx_strand_id
1 'polypeptide(L)'
;MTTTFSIRFKKCLKEKNIKQAELARSTKITPSSISDWSKGKYTPKRDKLQIIAEYLSVNPAWLMGESDTMETDSLDSNLNSNNNYLDDVSKLPILGTICAGDGVYIEEEYDEHIYIDQGMRADFALRVKGDSMIEAGIFDGDLVFIRQQSSVRNGKIAAVRLTEWNEASLKKIFVKNDNVILYPCNPDYEPIVTRNVEIIGECVGVYREL
;
A
#
# COMPACT_ATOMS: atom_id res chain seq x y z
N MET A 1 -8.22 37.52 -9.80
CA MET A 1 -6.87 37.59 -9.20
C MET A 1 -6.08 36.38 -9.68
N THR A 2 -4.86 36.59 -10.14
CA THR A 2 -4.03 35.48 -10.66
C THR A 2 -3.29 34.87 -9.46
N THR A 3 -3.49 33.60 -9.15
CA THR A 3 -2.82 32.90 -8.04
C THR A 3 -1.43 32.44 -8.47
N THR A 4 -0.51 32.28 -7.53
CA THR A 4 0.86 31.73 -7.78
C THR A 4 0.75 30.38 -8.49
N PHE A 5 -0.17 29.52 -8.07
CA PHE A 5 -0.49 28.26 -8.75
C PHE A 5 -0.80 28.48 -10.23
N SER A 6 -1.74 29.36 -10.59
CA SER A 6 -2.17 29.54 -11.97
C SER A 6 -1.05 30.04 -12.88
N ILE A 7 -0.10 30.84 -12.35
CA ILE A 7 1.06 31.33 -13.06
C ILE A 7 2.02 30.17 -13.36
N ARG A 8 2.42 29.41 -12.32
CA ARG A 8 3.36 28.29 -12.44
C ARG A 8 2.76 27.14 -13.25
N PHE A 9 1.47 26.86 -13.09
CA PHE A 9 0.74 25.86 -13.86
C PHE A 9 0.71 26.18 -15.37
N LYS A 10 0.39 27.40 -15.76
CA LYS A 10 0.45 27.83 -17.16
C LYS A 10 1.86 27.75 -17.72
N LYS A 11 2.87 28.14 -16.93
CA LYS A 11 4.27 28.05 -17.31
C LYS A 11 4.64 26.61 -17.66
N CYS A 12 4.32 25.64 -16.78
CA CYS A 12 4.55 24.22 -17.02
C CYS A 12 3.88 23.69 -18.28
N LEU A 13 2.59 23.98 -18.46
CA LEU A 13 1.86 23.54 -19.63
C LEU A 13 2.51 24.04 -20.93
N LYS A 14 3.00 25.30 -20.93
CA LYS A 14 3.67 25.92 -22.07
C LYS A 14 5.04 25.29 -22.31
N GLU A 15 5.88 25.16 -21.29
CA GLU A 15 7.24 24.62 -21.41
C GLU A 15 7.25 23.16 -21.84
N LYS A 16 6.29 22.38 -21.35
CA LYS A 16 6.16 20.96 -21.70
C LYS A 16 5.28 20.71 -22.94
N ASN A 17 4.78 21.78 -23.57
CA ASN A 17 3.88 21.72 -24.75
C ASN A 17 2.64 20.83 -24.54
N ILE A 18 2.09 20.83 -23.32
CA ILE A 18 0.92 20.02 -22.93
C ILE A 18 -0.34 20.87 -23.03
N LYS A 19 -1.35 20.36 -23.77
CA LYS A 19 -2.67 21.01 -23.87
C LYS A 19 -3.55 20.66 -22.66
N GLN A 20 -4.36 21.61 -22.18
CA GLN A 20 -5.29 21.38 -21.07
C GLN A 20 -6.24 20.19 -21.31
N ALA A 21 -6.66 19.98 -22.56
CA ALA A 21 -7.52 18.85 -22.94
C ALA A 21 -6.79 17.49 -22.84
N GLU A 22 -5.50 17.46 -23.08
CA GLU A 22 -4.65 16.29 -22.94
C GLU A 22 -4.46 15.95 -21.45
N LEU A 23 -4.11 16.97 -20.64
CA LEU A 23 -4.03 16.83 -19.19
C LEU A 23 -5.35 16.29 -18.59
N ALA A 24 -6.50 16.82 -19.05
CA ALA A 24 -7.82 16.38 -18.59
C ALA A 24 -8.06 14.88 -18.86
N ARG A 25 -7.72 14.42 -20.07
CA ARG A 25 -7.87 13.01 -20.46
C ARG A 25 -6.97 12.08 -19.66
N SER A 26 -5.71 12.44 -19.51
CA SER A 26 -4.70 11.61 -18.86
C SER A 26 -4.91 11.53 -17.34
N THR A 27 -5.32 12.63 -16.71
CA THR A 27 -5.51 12.70 -15.26
C THR A 27 -6.93 12.36 -14.80
N LYS A 28 -7.88 12.16 -15.74
CA LYS A 28 -9.33 12.00 -15.46
C LYS A 28 -9.93 13.17 -14.67
N ILE A 29 -9.31 14.35 -14.73
CA ILE A 29 -9.82 15.58 -14.10
C ILE A 29 -10.69 16.31 -15.14
N THR A 30 -11.83 16.85 -14.66
CA THR A 30 -12.74 17.53 -15.58
C THR A 30 -12.10 18.74 -16.26
N PRO A 31 -12.32 18.95 -17.59
CA PRO A 31 -11.77 20.10 -18.30
C PRO A 31 -12.14 21.46 -17.70
N SER A 32 -13.34 21.56 -17.09
CA SER A 32 -13.79 22.75 -16.39
C SER A 32 -12.89 23.10 -15.20
N SER A 33 -12.55 22.12 -14.37
CA SER A 33 -11.65 22.33 -13.23
C SER A 33 -10.28 22.83 -13.67
N ILE A 34 -9.68 22.20 -14.70
CA ILE A 34 -8.39 22.60 -15.24
C ILE A 34 -8.42 24.01 -15.80
N SER A 35 -9.50 24.36 -16.51
CA SER A 35 -9.71 25.73 -17.04
C SER A 35 -9.82 26.76 -15.92
N ASP A 36 -10.58 26.43 -14.86
CA ASP A 36 -10.80 27.36 -13.72
C ASP A 36 -9.50 27.56 -12.91
N TRP A 37 -8.73 26.53 -12.69
CA TRP A 37 -7.39 26.62 -12.08
C TRP A 37 -6.41 27.43 -12.93
N SER A 38 -6.42 27.19 -14.24
CA SER A 38 -5.62 28.00 -15.18
C SER A 38 -6.00 29.48 -15.15
N LYS A 39 -7.27 29.81 -14.97
CA LYS A 39 -7.76 31.20 -14.84
C LYS A 39 -7.54 31.80 -13.44
N GLY A 40 -7.10 30.99 -12.47
CA GLY A 40 -6.88 31.41 -11.08
C GLY A 40 -8.15 31.66 -10.28
N LYS A 41 -9.30 31.08 -10.67
CA LYS A 41 -10.54 31.22 -9.93
C LYS A 41 -10.45 30.55 -8.55
N TYR A 42 -9.82 29.40 -8.48
CA TYR A 42 -9.46 28.67 -7.25
C TYR A 42 -8.25 27.77 -7.52
N THR A 43 -7.68 27.19 -6.47
CA THR A 43 -6.56 26.25 -6.54
C THR A 43 -7.07 24.82 -6.39
N PRO A 44 -6.39 23.80 -6.97
CA PRO A 44 -6.75 22.41 -6.75
C PRO A 44 -6.61 22.03 -5.28
N LYS A 45 -7.44 21.08 -4.84
CA LYS A 45 -7.23 20.39 -3.55
C LYS A 45 -6.03 19.46 -3.67
N ARG A 46 -5.47 19.03 -2.52
CA ARG A 46 -4.23 18.25 -2.42
C ARG A 46 -4.22 17.01 -3.31
N ASP A 47 -5.31 16.23 -3.34
CA ASP A 47 -5.48 15.03 -4.18
C ASP A 47 -5.30 15.33 -5.67
N LYS A 48 -5.93 16.40 -6.16
CA LYS A 48 -5.82 16.82 -7.58
C LYS A 48 -4.49 17.51 -7.88
N LEU A 49 -3.93 18.21 -6.90
CA LEU A 49 -2.62 18.83 -7.02
C LEU A 49 -1.54 17.77 -7.23
N GLN A 50 -1.57 16.68 -6.45
CA GLN A 50 -0.62 15.58 -6.58
C GLN A 50 -0.67 14.93 -7.96
N ILE A 51 -1.87 14.58 -8.45
CA ILE A 51 -2.07 14.00 -9.78
C ILE A 51 -1.53 14.91 -10.90
N ILE A 52 -1.75 16.22 -10.78
CA ILE A 52 -1.25 17.19 -11.76
C ILE A 52 0.27 17.29 -11.71
N ALA A 53 0.83 17.36 -10.52
CA ALA A 53 2.27 17.48 -10.30
C ALA A 53 3.03 16.25 -10.84
N GLU A 54 2.53 15.04 -10.59
CA GLU A 54 3.05 13.79 -11.15
C GLU A 54 3.00 13.79 -12.68
N TYR A 55 1.86 14.11 -13.25
CA TYR A 55 1.71 14.15 -14.73
C TYR A 55 2.66 15.17 -15.36
N LEU A 56 2.83 16.31 -14.71
CA LEU A 56 3.73 17.38 -15.17
C LEU A 56 5.19 17.14 -14.75
N SER A 57 5.50 16.10 -13.96
CA SER A 57 6.84 15.82 -13.40
C SER A 57 7.44 17.08 -12.75
N VAL A 58 6.72 17.67 -11.81
CA VAL A 58 7.12 18.86 -11.05
C VAL A 58 6.78 18.72 -9.57
N ASN A 59 7.48 19.43 -8.73
CA ASN A 59 7.21 19.44 -7.29
C ASN A 59 5.85 20.10 -6.99
N PRO A 60 4.92 19.41 -6.28
CA PRO A 60 3.62 19.97 -5.90
C PRO A 60 3.72 21.27 -5.09
N ALA A 61 4.69 21.35 -4.15
CA ALA A 61 4.92 22.53 -3.34
C ALA A 61 5.39 23.71 -4.20
N TRP A 62 6.20 23.43 -5.23
CA TRP A 62 6.56 24.46 -6.20
C TRP A 62 5.32 24.96 -6.97
N LEU A 63 4.43 24.10 -7.42
CA LEU A 63 3.18 24.54 -8.09
C LEU A 63 2.35 25.47 -7.19
N MET A 64 2.29 25.21 -5.89
CA MET A 64 1.56 26.04 -4.92
C MET A 64 2.30 27.33 -4.55
N GLY A 65 3.59 27.42 -4.83
CA GLY A 65 4.41 28.57 -4.47
C GLY A 65 5.10 28.45 -3.10
N GLU A 66 5.08 27.27 -2.53
CA GLU A 66 5.65 26.93 -1.21
C GLU A 66 7.12 26.50 -1.31
N SER A 67 7.60 26.21 -2.53
CA SER A 67 8.99 25.86 -2.84
C SER A 67 9.47 26.62 -4.07
N ASP A 68 10.78 26.90 -4.13
CA ASP A 68 11.42 27.52 -5.30
C ASP A 68 11.96 26.51 -6.32
N THR A 69 12.05 25.21 -5.93
CA THR A 69 12.58 24.13 -6.77
C THR A 69 11.45 23.49 -7.58
N MET A 70 11.54 23.61 -8.91
CA MET A 70 10.54 23.05 -9.86
C MET A 70 10.70 21.55 -10.05
N GLU A 71 11.92 21.02 -9.94
CA GLU A 71 12.25 19.63 -10.17
C GLU A 71 11.76 18.76 -9.01
N THR A 72 11.23 17.57 -9.33
CA THR A 72 11.05 16.52 -8.35
C THR A 72 12.44 15.98 -8.07
N ASP A 73 12.94 16.12 -6.85
CA ASP A 73 14.18 15.50 -6.42
C ASP A 73 14.08 13.98 -6.60
N SER A 74 14.54 13.52 -7.76
CA SER A 74 14.87 12.13 -7.97
C SER A 74 16.24 11.91 -7.34
N LEU A 75 16.24 11.25 -6.18
CA LEU A 75 17.41 10.64 -5.55
C LEU A 75 18.61 11.57 -5.26
N ASP A 76 18.61 12.19 -4.08
CA ASP A 76 19.74 11.99 -3.18
C ASP A 76 19.39 12.42 -1.75
N SER A 77 19.74 11.51 -0.86
CA SER A 77 19.70 11.61 0.59
C SER A 77 20.49 12.82 1.10
N ASN A 78 19.91 13.60 1.96
CA ASN A 78 20.38 14.06 3.26
C ASN A 78 19.93 15.47 3.64
N LEU A 79 19.26 15.51 4.78
CA LEU A 79 19.25 16.57 5.80
C LEU A 79 18.56 17.90 5.46
N ASN A 80 17.28 18.06 5.87
CA ASN A 80 16.99 18.93 7.01
C ASN A 80 15.48 18.95 7.36
N SER A 81 15.21 18.37 8.53
CA SER A 81 14.36 18.85 9.63
C SER A 81 13.20 19.80 9.29
N ASN A 82 12.01 19.32 9.35
CA ASN A 82 10.90 19.63 10.23
C ASN A 82 9.56 19.46 9.50
N ASN A 83 8.78 18.48 9.99
CA ASN A 83 7.34 18.30 9.76
C ASN A 83 6.87 17.74 8.42
N ASN A 84 7.29 16.51 8.05
CA ASN A 84 6.54 15.68 7.12
C ASN A 84 6.49 14.22 7.60
N TYR A 85 5.88 13.98 8.77
CA TYR A 85 5.54 12.62 9.23
C TYR A 85 4.40 11.96 8.44
N LEU A 86 3.82 12.65 7.43
CA LEU A 86 2.69 12.15 6.65
C LEU A 86 3.03 11.74 5.21
N ASP A 87 4.23 12.05 4.71
CA ASP A 87 4.60 11.71 3.34
C ASP A 87 5.28 10.32 3.21
N ASP A 88 5.68 9.71 4.35
CA ASP A 88 6.31 8.38 4.39
C ASP A 88 5.34 7.25 4.75
N VAL A 89 4.04 7.50 4.80
CA VAL A 89 3.05 6.48 5.15
C VAL A 89 2.16 6.12 3.96
N SER A 90 1.92 4.82 3.79
CA SER A 90 0.93 4.29 2.85
C SER A 90 -0.29 3.78 3.59
N LYS A 91 -1.46 4.03 3.01
CA LYS A 91 -2.73 3.52 3.49
C LYS A 91 -2.86 2.06 3.08
N LEU A 92 -2.93 1.16 4.06
CA LEU A 92 -3.02 -0.28 3.86
C LEU A 92 -4.42 -0.77 4.26
N PRO A 93 -5.19 -1.42 3.37
CA PRO A 93 -6.49 -1.97 3.72
C PRO A 93 -6.35 -3.17 4.64
N ILE A 94 -7.27 -3.33 5.60
CA ILE A 94 -7.39 -4.52 6.43
C ILE A 94 -8.48 -5.39 5.79
N LEU A 95 -8.09 -6.51 5.14
CA LEU A 95 -9.00 -7.33 4.33
C LEU A 95 -9.72 -8.42 5.13
N GLY A 96 -9.79 -8.31 6.46
CA GLY A 96 -10.50 -9.24 7.32
C GLY A 96 -9.62 -10.08 8.22
N THR A 97 -10.12 -11.25 8.62
CA THR A 97 -9.49 -12.11 9.64
C THR A 97 -8.92 -13.36 9.01
N ILE A 98 -7.68 -13.71 9.37
CA ILE A 98 -7.05 -14.98 9.02
C ILE A 98 -7.00 -15.88 10.24
N CYS A 99 -7.58 -17.06 10.15
CA CYS A 99 -7.62 -17.99 11.27
C CYS A 99 -6.36 -18.85 11.35
N ALA A 100 -5.91 -19.04 12.57
CA ALA A 100 -4.98 -20.09 12.92
C ALA A 100 -5.81 -21.29 13.41
N GLY A 101 -6.33 -22.10 12.48
CA GLY A 101 -7.12 -23.30 12.81
C GLY A 101 -8.23 -23.56 11.82
N ASP A 102 -9.39 -23.01 11.99
CA ASP A 102 -10.58 -23.34 11.20
C ASP A 102 -11.06 -22.13 10.38
N GLY A 103 -10.67 -22.05 9.11
CA GLY A 103 -11.25 -21.24 8.06
C GLY A 103 -11.27 -19.71 8.17
N VAL A 104 -11.09 -19.02 7.05
CA VAL A 104 -11.23 -17.56 6.93
C VAL A 104 -12.53 -17.20 6.28
N TYR A 105 -13.23 -16.25 6.87
CA TYR A 105 -14.18 -15.40 6.19
C TYR A 105 -13.48 -14.11 5.77
N ILE A 106 -13.28 -13.92 4.48
CA ILE A 106 -12.99 -12.61 3.92
C ILE A 106 -14.35 -11.93 3.78
N GLU A 107 -14.71 -11.08 4.71
CA GLU A 107 -15.89 -10.22 4.59
C GLU A 107 -15.51 -9.04 3.72
N GLU A 108 -16.23 -8.81 2.62
CA GLU A 108 -15.95 -7.77 1.62
C GLU A 108 -16.48 -6.36 1.98
N GLU A 109 -16.67 -6.04 3.25
CA GLU A 109 -17.06 -4.69 3.68
C GLU A 109 -15.92 -4.03 4.45
N TYR A 110 -14.99 -3.38 3.73
CA TYR A 110 -13.79 -2.80 4.35
C TYR A 110 -13.71 -1.30 4.22
N ASP A 111 -14.13 -0.61 5.27
CA ASP A 111 -13.72 0.77 5.56
C ASP A 111 -12.50 0.83 6.52
N GLU A 112 -12.02 -0.34 7.01
CA GLU A 112 -10.93 -0.39 7.98
C GLU A 112 -9.56 -0.37 7.27
N HIS A 113 -8.66 0.50 7.72
CA HIS A 113 -7.33 0.64 7.17
C HIS A 113 -6.33 1.07 8.24
N ILE A 114 -5.06 0.74 8.03
CA ILE A 114 -3.94 1.18 8.86
C ILE A 114 -2.96 1.97 8.00
N TYR A 115 -2.27 2.93 8.60
CA TYR A 115 -1.16 3.64 7.96
C TYR A 115 0.15 2.99 8.37
N ILE A 116 0.97 2.62 7.37
CA ILE A 116 2.28 1.99 7.56
C ILE A 116 3.35 2.80 6.86
N ASP A 117 4.61 2.65 7.28
CA ASP A 117 5.76 3.20 6.58
C ASP A 117 5.83 2.66 5.14
N GLN A 118 6.08 3.54 4.16
CA GLN A 118 6.19 3.16 2.74
C GLN A 118 7.34 2.19 2.46
N GLY A 119 8.36 2.16 3.31
CA GLY A 119 9.45 1.18 3.24
C GLY A 119 8.98 -0.25 3.52
N MET A 120 7.85 -0.42 4.21
CA MET A 120 7.21 -1.70 4.43
C MET A 120 6.33 -2.05 3.24
N ARG A 121 6.88 -2.76 2.26
CA ARG A 121 6.18 -3.16 1.02
C ARG A 121 5.14 -4.24 1.31
N ALA A 122 3.97 -3.85 1.79
CA ALA A 122 2.79 -4.69 1.99
C ALA A 122 1.64 -4.20 1.10
N ASP A 123 0.77 -5.13 0.69
CA ASP A 123 -0.37 -4.83 -0.17
C ASP A 123 -1.67 -4.76 0.63
N PHE A 124 -1.77 -5.52 1.73
CA PHE A 124 -2.92 -5.52 2.64
C PHE A 124 -2.53 -6.07 4.02
N ALA A 125 -3.41 -5.87 5.01
CA ALA A 125 -3.30 -6.45 6.33
C ALA A 125 -4.43 -7.45 6.60
N LEU A 126 -4.16 -8.40 7.51
CA LEU A 126 -5.12 -9.38 8.02
C LEU A 126 -5.06 -9.40 9.54
N ARG A 127 -6.21 -9.52 10.20
CA ARG A 127 -6.27 -9.72 11.65
C ARG A 127 -6.10 -11.20 11.96
N VAL A 128 -5.16 -11.51 12.83
CA VAL A 128 -4.88 -12.88 13.25
C VAL A 128 -5.94 -13.34 14.27
N LYS A 129 -6.44 -14.57 14.09
CA LYS A 129 -7.28 -15.25 15.07
C LYS A 129 -6.66 -16.60 15.39
N GLY A 130 -6.52 -16.89 16.70
CA GLY A 130 -5.93 -18.12 17.21
C GLY A 130 -4.44 -18.02 17.48
N ASP A 131 -3.85 -19.15 17.86
CA ASP A 131 -2.54 -19.22 18.50
C ASP A 131 -1.51 -20.11 17.78
N SER A 132 -1.82 -20.59 16.59
CA SER A 132 -0.91 -21.52 15.85
C SER A 132 0.46 -20.94 15.49
N MET A 133 0.67 -19.63 15.69
CA MET A 133 1.91 -18.93 15.34
C MET A 133 2.61 -18.26 16.53
N ILE A 134 2.28 -18.64 17.75
CA ILE A 134 2.76 -17.98 18.99
C ILE A 134 4.29 -18.04 19.15
N GLU A 135 4.93 -19.14 18.77
CA GLU A 135 6.40 -19.23 18.79
C GLU A 135 7.09 -18.38 17.73
N ALA A 136 6.36 -17.91 16.73
CA ALA A 136 6.83 -16.90 15.80
C ALA A 136 6.58 -15.46 16.29
N GLY A 137 6.04 -15.29 17.51
CA GLY A 137 5.71 -14.00 18.09
C GLY A 137 4.44 -13.37 17.53
N ILE A 138 3.59 -14.16 16.85
CA ILE A 138 2.32 -13.72 16.26
C ILE A 138 1.19 -14.31 17.12
N PHE A 139 0.33 -13.43 17.65
CA PHE A 139 -0.70 -13.78 18.62
C PHE A 139 -2.10 -13.43 18.10
N ASP A 140 -3.10 -13.95 18.78
CA ASP A 140 -4.49 -13.60 18.53
C ASP A 140 -4.71 -12.08 18.63
N GLY A 141 -5.43 -11.50 17.65
CA GLY A 141 -5.70 -10.07 17.54
C GLY A 141 -4.63 -9.25 16.82
N ASP A 142 -3.43 -9.77 16.58
CA ASP A 142 -2.39 -9.07 15.81
C ASP A 142 -2.87 -8.72 14.40
N LEU A 143 -2.34 -7.63 13.86
CA LEU A 143 -2.41 -7.36 12.42
C LEU A 143 -1.13 -7.85 11.75
N VAL A 144 -1.26 -8.71 10.74
CA VAL A 144 -0.13 -9.14 9.89
C VAL A 144 -0.18 -8.44 8.54
N PHE A 145 0.96 -7.95 8.11
CA PHE A 145 1.10 -7.25 6.84
C PHE A 145 1.54 -8.24 5.77
N ILE A 146 0.77 -8.31 4.69
CA ILE A 146 0.94 -9.29 3.63
C ILE A 146 1.40 -8.60 2.35
N ARG A 147 2.49 -9.09 1.78
CA ARG A 147 2.92 -8.78 0.43
C ARG A 147 2.42 -9.87 -0.49
N GLN A 148 1.52 -9.53 -1.41
CA GLN A 148 0.89 -10.47 -2.33
C GLN A 148 1.91 -11.09 -3.28
N GLN A 149 2.00 -12.40 -3.27
CA GLN A 149 2.85 -13.17 -4.18
C GLN A 149 2.44 -14.64 -4.16
N SER A 150 2.65 -15.33 -5.29
CA SER A 150 2.25 -16.74 -5.47
C SER A 150 3.30 -17.75 -4.96
N SER A 151 4.43 -17.29 -4.45
CA SER A 151 5.50 -18.16 -3.92
C SER A 151 6.30 -17.46 -2.82
N VAL A 152 6.81 -18.24 -1.88
CA VAL A 152 7.67 -17.74 -0.79
C VAL A 152 8.87 -18.64 -0.61
N ARG A 153 9.95 -18.09 -0.06
CA ARG A 153 11.14 -18.89 0.27
C ARG A 153 10.87 -19.82 1.46
N ASN A 154 11.52 -20.99 1.48
CA ASN A 154 11.44 -21.91 2.62
C ASN A 154 11.78 -21.21 3.94
N GLY A 155 10.98 -21.48 4.97
CA GLY A 155 11.12 -20.89 6.30
C GLY A 155 10.45 -19.53 6.47
N LYS A 156 9.83 -18.98 5.43
CA LYS A 156 9.05 -17.75 5.53
C LYS A 156 7.64 -18.03 6.03
N ILE A 157 7.05 -17.03 6.68
CA ILE A 157 5.65 -17.06 7.11
C ILE A 157 4.82 -16.48 5.97
N ALA A 158 3.74 -17.16 5.62
CA ALA A 158 2.84 -16.77 4.55
C ALA A 158 1.37 -16.98 4.92
N ALA A 159 0.52 -16.13 4.37
CA ALA A 159 -0.90 -16.38 4.27
C ALA A 159 -1.13 -17.38 3.13
N VAL A 160 -1.81 -18.47 3.43
CA VAL A 160 -2.10 -19.57 2.50
C VAL A 160 -3.57 -19.91 2.54
N ARG A 161 -4.09 -20.44 1.44
CA ARG A 161 -5.44 -20.99 1.35
C ARG A 161 -5.35 -22.48 1.00
N LEU A 162 -5.95 -23.32 1.85
CA LEU A 162 -6.14 -24.72 1.58
C LEU A 162 -7.35 -24.87 0.65
N THR A 163 -7.10 -25.30 -0.58
CA THR A 163 -8.14 -25.33 -1.64
C THR A 163 -9.25 -26.34 -1.36
N GLU A 164 -8.97 -27.40 -0.62
CA GLU A 164 -9.96 -28.43 -0.28
C GLU A 164 -11.01 -27.93 0.72
N TRP A 165 -10.62 -27.04 1.63
CA TRP A 165 -11.51 -26.55 2.69
C TRP A 165 -11.88 -25.07 2.54
N ASN A 166 -11.34 -24.41 1.50
CA ASN A 166 -11.46 -22.97 1.27
C ASN A 166 -11.06 -22.13 2.51
N GLU A 167 -10.10 -22.64 3.26
CA GLU A 167 -9.62 -22.03 4.50
C GLU A 167 -8.31 -21.32 4.27
N ALA A 168 -8.21 -20.08 4.70
CA ALA A 168 -6.94 -19.38 4.70
C ALA A 168 -6.33 -19.41 6.10
N SER A 169 -5.03 -19.61 6.18
CA SER A 169 -4.31 -19.63 7.44
C SER A 169 -2.90 -19.05 7.31
N LEU A 170 -2.34 -18.64 8.45
CA LEU A 170 -0.95 -18.19 8.53
C LEU A 170 -0.07 -19.37 8.96
N LYS A 171 0.94 -19.71 8.16
CA LYS A 171 1.85 -20.82 8.45
C LYS A 171 3.27 -20.50 8.00
N LYS A 172 4.24 -21.17 8.58
CA LYS A 172 5.62 -21.21 8.09
C LYS A 172 5.73 -22.23 6.97
N ILE A 173 6.26 -21.83 5.82
CA ILE A 173 6.21 -22.61 4.59
C ILE A 173 7.54 -23.31 4.33
N PHE A 174 7.47 -24.60 4.01
CA PHE A 174 8.59 -25.38 3.47
C PHE A 174 8.13 -26.17 2.26
N VAL A 175 8.86 -26.09 1.17
CA VAL A 175 8.61 -26.87 -0.06
C VAL A 175 9.68 -27.96 -0.17
N LYS A 176 9.24 -29.22 -0.30
CA LYS A 176 10.14 -30.38 -0.48
C LYS A 176 9.46 -31.41 -1.40
N ASN A 177 10.12 -31.77 -2.51
CA ASN A 177 9.67 -32.80 -3.43
C ASN A 177 8.20 -32.63 -3.88
N ASP A 178 7.85 -31.44 -4.38
CA ASP A 178 6.49 -31.04 -4.82
C ASP A 178 5.41 -31.03 -3.72
N ASN A 179 5.76 -31.30 -2.48
CA ASN A 179 4.87 -31.13 -1.34
C ASN A 179 5.16 -29.80 -0.64
N VAL A 180 4.11 -29.15 -0.18
CA VAL A 180 4.20 -27.98 0.70
C VAL A 180 3.91 -28.44 2.11
N ILE A 181 4.82 -28.12 3.01
CA ILE A 181 4.66 -28.36 4.45
C ILE A 181 4.24 -27.03 5.06
N LEU A 182 3.06 -26.99 5.61
CA LEU A 182 2.49 -25.87 6.35
C LEU A 182 2.80 -26.11 7.83
N TYR A 183 3.82 -25.42 8.33
CA TYR A 183 4.33 -25.63 9.67
C TYR A 183 3.73 -24.59 10.62
N PRO A 184 2.94 -24.98 11.63
CA PRO A 184 2.50 -24.10 12.70
C PRO A 184 3.70 -23.79 13.62
N CYS A 185 3.76 -22.59 14.14
CA CYS A 185 4.75 -22.20 15.15
C CYS A 185 4.10 -22.26 16.54
N ASN A 186 3.55 -23.42 16.86
CA ASN A 186 2.99 -23.78 18.16
C ASN A 186 3.01 -25.32 18.24
N PRO A 187 3.64 -25.93 19.26
CA PRO A 187 3.78 -27.38 19.41
C PRO A 187 2.45 -28.13 19.60
N ASP A 188 1.38 -27.42 19.94
CA ASP A 188 0.05 -28.03 20.12
C ASP A 188 -0.63 -28.39 18.78
N TYR A 189 -0.04 -27.98 17.65
CA TYR A 189 -0.56 -28.23 16.30
C TYR A 189 0.43 -29.03 15.46
N GLU A 190 -0.10 -29.99 14.70
CA GLU A 190 0.70 -30.79 13.78
C GLU A 190 0.92 -30.09 12.43
N PRO A 191 2.09 -30.26 11.79
CA PRO A 191 2.33 -29.79 10.43
C PRO A 191 1.42 -30.47 9.43
N ILE A 192 0.92 -29.68 8.44
CA ILE A 192 0.10 -30.17 7.34
C ILE A 192 0.97 -30.34 6.11
N VAL A 193 0.98 -31.55 5.53
CA VAL A 193 1.69 -31.83 4.26
C VAL A 193 0.65 -31.94 3.15
N THR A 194 0.71 -31.05 2.16
CA THR A 194 -0.28 -30.99 1.08
C THR A 194 0.35 -30.57 -0.24
N ARG A 195 -0.37 -30.82 -1.34
CA ARG A 195 -0.11 -30.22 -2.66
C ARG A 195 -1.19 -29.21 -3.07
N ASN A 196 -2.29 -29.21 -2.33
CA ASN A 196 -3.51 -28.46 -2.64
C ASN A 196 -3.56 -27.17 -1.77
N VAL A 197 -2.57 -26.31 -1.97
CA VAL A 197 -2.45 -25.05 -1.26
C VAL A 197 -2.12 -23.92 -2.22
N GLU A 198 -2.79 -22.81 -2.04
CA GLU A 198 -2.50 -21.55 -2.72
C GLU A 198 -1.78 -20.61 -1.75
N ILE A 199 -0.67 -20.03 -2.17
CA ILE A 199 0.02 -18.98 -1.42
C ILE A 199 -0.62 -17.65 -1.79
N ILE A 200 -1.19 -16.96 -0.81
CA ILE A 200 -1.79 -15.63 -0.96
C ILE A 200 -0.71 -14.56 -0.92
N GLY A 201 0.27 -14.69 -0.01
CA GLY A 201 1.37 -13.75 0.10
C GLY A 201 2.29 -14.01 1.29
N GLU A 202 3.45 -13.35 1.30
CA GLU A 202 4.43 -13.41 2.39
C GLU A 202 4.03 -12.44 3.50
N CYS A 203 4.09 -12.89 4.75
CA CYS A 203 4.00 -12.01 5.92
C CYS A 203 5.31 -11.23 6.04
N VAL A 204 5.22 -9.89 5.91
CA VAL A 204 6.38 -8.99 5.93
C VAL A 204 6.47 -8.15 7.19
N GLY A 205 5.45 -8.17 8.04
CA GLY A 205 5.43 -7.45 9.30
C GLY A 205 4.24 -7.84 10.18
N VAL A 206 4.33 -7.47 11.44
CA VAL A 206 3.29 -7.67 12.47
C VAL A 206 3.12 -6.37 13.23
N TYR A 207 1.88 -6.00 13.51
CA TYR A 207 1.52 -4.88 14.37
C TYR A 207 0.62 -5.37 15.51
N ARG A 208 0.91 -4.92 16.72
CA ARG A 208 0.12 -5.19 17.92
C ARG A 208 -0.14 -3.89 18.66
N GLU A 209 -1.38 -3.67 18.99
CA GLU A 209 -1.79 -2.64 19.94
C GLU A 209 -1.71 -3.22 21.36
N LEU A 210 -1.07 -2.49 22.30
CA LEU A 210 -0.87 -2.92 23.68
C LEU A 210 -1.94 -2.35 24.60
#